data_59b08d3230fccf316d4aed33c9f3598b
#
_entry.id   59b08d3230fccf316d4aed33c9f3598b
#
_cell.length_a   1.000
_cell.length_b   1.000
_cell.length_c   1.000
_cell.angle_alpha   90.00
_cell.angle_beta   90.00
_cell.angle_gamma   90.00
#
_symmetry.space_group_name_H-M   'P 1'
#
loop_
_entity.id
_entity.type
_entity.pdbx_description
1 polymer ?
#
loop_
_entity_poly.entity_id
_entity_poly.type
_entity_poly.pdbx_seq_one_letter_code
_entity_poly.pdbx_strand_id
1 'polypeptide(L)'
;MFKKVIAVLMVSAIIFASFATGAFAALYNYGDVTLDKKVNASDALLVLQIATGIKKTNDMQKALADVTADGKINSNDALSILMYATGQLKEFKKTDKNTLKATKVDPVISSKAYTIGVTMTEGNDKVNCVISSDGSSNATSATYMGIEIRFLEKDGKSYILVPMLAKYCETESPEMIEELRGLILEIFKIDGVYGATTQEKVGTKTYSCETFYTSSDSTIQYYFLSNELKTLKMTNGKGESQVFDITQMKASADSAMLNIPSHYKYDESLKNMFEQAQDYSEGIK
;
A
#
# COMPACT_ATOMS: atom_id res chain seq x y z
N MET A 1 21.21 20.18 -10.51
CA MET A 1 20.21 19.24 -11.05
C MET A 1 20.09 18.01 -10.13
N PHE A 2 21.16 17.27 -9.84
CA PHE A 2 21.20 16.11 -8.95
C PHE A 2 20.62 16.37 -7.54
N LYS A 3 21.03 17.46 -6.87
CA LYS A 3 20.52 17.82 -5.53
C LYS A 3 18.98 17.96 -5.50
N LYS A 4 18.38 18.53 -6.57
CA LYS A 4 16.92 18.64 -6.67
C LYS A 4 16.26 17.27 -6.88
N VAL A 5 16.89 16.37 -7.64
CA VAL A 5 16.38 15.00 -7.85
C VAL A 5 16.38 14.24 -6.53
N ILE A 6 17.47 14.29 -5.77
CA ILE A 6 17.57 13.68 -4.45
C ILE A 6 16.51 14.26 -3.51
N ALA A 7 16.36 15.58 -3.45
CA ALA A 7 15.35 16.23 -2.61
C ALA A 7 13.92 15.80 -2.99
N VAL A 8 13.59 15.70 -4.27
CA VAL A 8 12.26 15.23 -4.72
C VAL A 8 12.03 13.77 -4.36
N LEU A 9 13.06 12.92 -4.48
CA LEU A 9 12.96 11.52 -4.05
C LEU A 9 12.75 11.39 -2.54
N MET A 10 13.36 12.29 -1.75
CA MET A 10 13.14 12.35 -0.30
C MET A 10 11.75 12.88 0.06
N VAL A 11 11.26 13.92 -0.63
CA VAL A 11 9.92 14.48 -0.42
C VAL A 11 8.84 13.48 -0.84
N SER A 12 9.04 12.74 -1.93
CA SER A 12 8.08 11.69 -2.33
C SER A 12 7.97 10.55 -1.30
N ALA A 13 9.05 10.21 -0.60
CA ALA A 13 9.00 9.25 0.51
C ALA A 13 8.17 9.79 1.69
N ILE A 14 8.29 11.09 2.03
CA ILE A 14 7.52 11.74 3.11
C ILE A 14 6.03 11.80 2.75
N ILE A 15 5.69 12.14 1.52
CA ILE A 15 4.29 12.16 1.04
C ILE A 15 3.72 10.75 1.09
N PHE A 16 4.47 9.75 0.66
CA PHE A 16 4.10 8.34 0.74
C PHE A 16 3.81 7.93 2.20
N ALA A 17 4.67 8.31 3.14
CA ALA A 17 4.50 8.03 4.56
C ALA A 17 3.21 8.67 5.12
N SER A 18 2.86 9.89 4.72
CA SER A 18 1.68 10.60 5.22
C SER A 18 0.35 9.94 4.79
N PHE A 19 0.30 9.28 3.64
CA PHE A 19 -0.85 8.48 3.22
C PHE A 19 -0.88 7.11 3.91
N ALA A 20 0.27 6.46 4.07
CA ALA A 20 0.38 5.15 4.68
C ALA A 20 -0.05 5.17 6.16
N THR A 21 0.40 6.16 6.95
CA THR A 21 0.08 6.24 8.39
C THR A 21 -1.40 6.44 8.69
N GLY A 22 -2.17 7.03 7.77
CA GLY A 22 -3.63 7.19 7.91
C GLY A 22 -4.45 5.95 7.51
N ALA A 23 -3.87 5.04 6.72
CA ALA A 23 -4.59 3.92 6.12
C ALA A 23 -4.61 2.65 7.00
N PHE A 24 -3.69 2.51 7.96
CA PHE A 24 -3.47 1.25 8.69
C PHE A 24 -4.01 1.22 10.14
N ALA A 25 -4.86 2.16 10.54
CA ALA A 25 -5.08 2.45 11.96
C ALA A 25 -6.17 1.64 12.68
N ALA A 26 -7.01 0.80 12.05
CA ALA A 26 -8.05 0.11 12.81
C ALA A 26 -8.50 -1.21 12.20
N LEU A 27 -8.18 -2.32 12.87
CA LEU A 27 -8.85 -3.61 12.66
C LEU A 27 -10.28 -3.52 13.19
N TYR A 28 -11.25 -3.44 12.28
CA TYR A 28 -12.66 -3.57 12.63
C TYR A 28 -13.14 -4.99 12.38
N ASN A 29 -13.96 -5.50 13.27
CA ASN A 29 -14.58 -6.82 13.12
C ASN A 29 -15.92 -6.69 12.39
N TYR A 30 -16.23 -7.61 11.51
CA TYR A 30 -17.59 -7.71 10.96
C TYR A 30 -18.58 -7.78 12.10
N GLY A 31 -19.68 -7.04 11.98
CA GLY A 31 -20.69 -6.89 13.00
C GLY A 31 -20.46 -5.76 13.99
N ASP A 32 -19.26 -5.13 14.04
CA ASP A 32 -18.99 -3.93 14.83
C ASP A 32 -19.41 -2.68 14.03
N VAL A 33 -20.69 -2.44 13.96
CA VAL A 33 -21.29 -1.37 13.15
C VAL A 33 -21.26 -0.03 13.88
N THR A 34 -21.19 -0.07 15.21
CA THR A 34 -21.03 1.13 16.06
C THR A 34 -19.59 1.65 16.07
N LEU A 35 -18.63 0.86 15.65
CA LEU A 35 -17.18 1.15 15.62
C LEU A 35 -16.59 1.32 17.04
N ASP A 36 -17.17 0.65 18.03
CA ASP A 36 -16.69 0.66 19.42
C ASP A 36 -15.70 -0.48 19.74
N LYS A 37 -15.31 -1.26 18.74
CA LYS A 37 -14.43 -2.45 18.79
C LYS A 37 -15.06 -3.66 19.51
N LYS A 38 -16.37 -3.67 19.68
CA LYS A 38 -17.13 -4.76 20.24
C LYS A 38 -18.28 -5.13 19.33
N VAL A 39 -18.64 -6.41 19.30
CA VAL A 39 -19.84 -6.87 18.60
C VAL A 39 -20.87 -7.27 19.64
N ASN A 40 -21.94 -6.50 19.72
CA ASN A 40 -22.95 -6.64 20.77
C ASN A 40 -24.36 -6.23 20.30
N ALA A 41 -25.33 -6.17 21.22
CA ALA A 41 -26.72 -5.83 20.91
C ALA A 41 -26.89 -4.40 20.34
N SER A 42 -25.98 -3.46 20.66
CA SER A 42 -26.05 -2.09 20.13
C SER A 42 -25.80 -2.07 18.62
N ASP A 43 -24.92 -2.94 18.13
CA ASP A 43 -24.67 -3.10 16.70
C ASP A 43 -25.88 -3.67 15.97
N ALA A 44 -26.50 -4.70 16.55
CA ALA A 44 -27.72 -5.27 15.99
C ALA A 44 -28.87 -4.24 15.94
N LEU A 45 -28.99 -3.40 16.96
CA LEU A 45 -29.96 -2.30 16.97
C LEU A 45 -29.66 -1.29 15.87
N LEU A 46 -28.38 -0.92 15.69
CA LEU A 46 -27.95 0.00 14.64
C LEU A 46 -28.23 -0.58 13.25
N VAL A 47 -27.98 -1.88 13.03
CA VAL A 47 -28.33 -2.57 11.78
C VAL A 47 -29.82 -2.48 11.48
N LEU A 48 -30.70 -2.68 12.46
CA LEU A 48 -32.16 -2.52 12.28
C LEU A 48 -32.53 -1.07 11.94
N GLN A 49 -31.91 -0.09 12.58
CA GLN A 49 -32.14 1.33 12.27
C GLN A 49 -31.69 1.69 10.85
N ILE A 50 -30.58 1.10 10.38
CA ILE A 50 -30.09 1.26 9.01
C ILE A 50 -31.07 0.59 8.02
N ALA A 51 -31.45 -0.65 8.29
CA ALA A 51 -32.35 -1.44 7.44
C ALA A 51 -33.74 -0.77 7.25
N THR A 52 -34.19 -0.05 8.27
CA THR A 52 -35.48 0.69 8.25
C THR A 52 -35.33 2.12 7.75
N GLY A 53 -34.11 2.58 7.44
CA GLY A 53 -33.86 3.95 6.96
C GLY A 53 -33.90 5.03 8.05
N ILE A 54 -34.07 4.64 9.33
CA ILE A 54 -34.09 5.58 10.47
C ILE A 54 -32.70 6.21 10.68
N LYS A 55 -31.63 5.43 10.45
CA LYS A 55 -30.25 5.89 10.61
C LYS A 55 -29.53 5.89 9.26
N LYS A 56 -28.86 7.01 8.94
CA LYS A 56 -27.90 7.07 7.83
C LYS A 56 -26.58 6.47 8.29
N THR A 57 -25.86 5.86 7.34
CA THR A 57 -24.59 5.21 7.61
C THR A 57 -23.61 5.46 6.46
N ASN A 58 -22.30 5.34 6.73
CA ASN A 58 -21.26 5.36 5.72
C ASN A 58 -21.05 3.96 5.08
N ASP A 59 -20.27 3.90 4.02
CA ASP A 59 -20.12 2.66 3.26
C ASP A 59 -19.33 1.58 4.02
N MET A 60 -18.40 1.97 4.89
CA MET A 60 -17.73 1.04 5.78
C MET A 60 -18.70 0.38 6.76
N GLN A 61 -19.56 1.17 7.40
CA GLN A 61 -20.58 0.63 8.32
C GLN A 61 -21.55 -0.31 7.58
N LYS A 62 -21.89 -0.01 6.31
CA LYS A 62 -22.68 -0.93 5.46
C LYS A 62 -21.95 -2.26 5.27
N ALA A 63 -20.65 -2.21 4.97
CA ALA A 63 -19.85 -3.41 4.79
C ALA A 63 -19.71 -4.24 6.08
N LEU A 64 -19.65 -3.58 7.24
CA LEU A 64 -19.63 -4.24 8.56
C LEU A 64 -20.98 -4.81 8.95
N ALA A 65 -22.07 -4.22 8.49
CA ALA A 65 -23.45 -4.60 8.81
C ALA A 65 -23.94 -5.83 8.05
N ASP A 66 -23.49 -6.03 6.79
CA ASP A 66 -23.84 -7.20 5.97
C ASP A 66 -23.03 -8.42 6.40
N VAL A 67 -23.38 -8.97 7.57
CA VAL A 67 -22.66 -10.12 8.15
C VAL A 67 -23.10 -11.45 7.54
N THR A 68 -24.24 -11.48 6.82
CA THR A 68 -24.70 -12.62 6.05
C THR A 68 -24.10 -12.70 4.68
N ALA A 69 -23.42 -11.66 4.20
CA ALA A 69 -22.81 -11.52 2.88
C ALA A 69 -23.80 -11.78 1.73
N ASP A 70 -25.05 -11.31 1.89
CA ASP A 70 -26.09 -11.41 0.86
C ASP A 70 -26.25 -10.11 0.03
N GLY A 71 -25.46 -9.08 0.34
CA GLY A 71 -25.47 -7.77 -0.31
C GLY A 71 -26.60 -6.86 0.17
N LYS A 72 -27.32 -7.21 1.24
CA LYS A 72 -28.42 -6.43 1.79
C LYS A 72 -28.25 -6.26 3.29
N ILE A 73 -28.63 -5.12 3.79
CA ILE A 73 -28.68 -4.89 5.23
C ILE A 73 -30.12 -5.04 5.70
N ASN A 74 -30.40 -6.06 6.53
CA ASN A 74 -31.74 -6.40 6.95
C ASN A 74 -31.77 -7.06 8.34
N SER A 75 -32.96 -7.55 8.76
CA SER A 75 -33.13 -8.18 10.06
C SER A 75 -32.33 -9.48 10.25
N ASN A 76 -31.94 -10.17 9.16
CA ASN A 76 -31.14 -11.40 9.28
C ASN A 76 -29.71 -11.06 9.75
N ASP A 77 -29.17 -9.93 9.32
CA ASP A 77 -27.86 -9.47 9.79
C ASP A 77 -27.92 -9.11 11.27
N ALA A 78 -28.95 -8.35 11.66
CA ALA A 78 -29.15 -8.01 13.08
C ALA A 78 -29.30 -9.27 13.96
N LEU A 79 -30.05 -10.26 13.49
CA LEU A 79 -30.19 -11.54 14.18
C LEU A 79 -28.84 -12.27 14.27
N SER A 80 -28.09 -12.32 13.19
CA SER A 80 -26.77 -12.94 13.17
C SER A 80 -25.80 -12.27 14.14
N ILE A 81 -25.82 -10.93 14.24
CA ILE A 81 -25.04 -10.17 15.23
C ILE A 81 -25.44 -10.51 16.66
N LEU A 82 -26.74 -10.61 16.96
CA LEU A 82 -27.22 -11.03 18.27
C LEU A 82 -26.81 -12.48 18.61
N MET A 83 -26.91 -13.38 17.66
CA MET A 83 -26.46 -14.76 17.84
C MET A 83 -24.94 -14.84 18.09
N TYR A 84 -24.16 -14.03 17.42
CA TYR A 84 -22.71 -13.91 17.67
C TYR A 84 -22.43 -13.35 19.07
N ALA A 85 -23.08 -12.25 19.42
CA ALA A 85 -22.93 -11.59 20.74
C ALA A 85 -23.32 -12.51 21.92
N THR A 86 -24.25 -13.43 21.69
CA THR A 86 -24.68 -14.42 22.71
C THR A 86 -23.91 -15.75 22.65
N GLY A 87 -22.94 -15.88 21.75
CA GLY A 87 -22.14 -17.09 21.58
C GLY A 87 -22.86 -18.25 20.86
N GLN A 88 -24.06 -18.02 20.33
CA GLN A 88 -24.80 -19.02 19.52
C GLN A 88 -24.23 -19.15 18.11
N LEU A 89 -23.62 -18.08 17.56
CA LEU A 89 -22.88 -18.07 16.31
C LEU A 89 -21.40 -17.83 16.64
N LYS A 90 -20.50 -18.67 16.13
CA LYS A 90 -19.06 -18.55 16.39
C LYS A 90 -18.36 -17.62 15.41
N GLU A 91 -18.87 -17.49 14.19
CA GLU A 91 -18.31 -16.66 13.13
C GLU A 91 -19.41 -16.21 12.16
N PHE A 92 -19.19 -15.06 11.51
CA PHE A 92 -20.09 -14.58 10.47
C PHE A 92 -19.78 -15.24 9.11
N LYS A 93 -20.80 -15.27 8.24
CA LYS A 93 -20.60 -15.63 6.85
C LYS A 93 -19.87 -14.48 6.16
N LYS A 94 -18.57 -14.62 5.99
CA LYS A 94 -17.71 -13.64 5.32
C LYS A 94 -17.58 -13.95 3.85
N THR A 95 -17.31 -12.92 3.05
CA THR A 95 -16.68 -13.16 1.74
C THR A 95 -15.35 -13.85 2.00
N ASP A 96 -15.17 -15.04 1.42
CA ASP A 96 -13.91 -15.77 1.52
C ASP A 96 -12.80 -14.89 0.90
N LYS A 97 -11.94 -14.35 1.76
CA LYS A 97 -10.82 -13.50 1.31
C LYS A 97 -9.96 -14.21 0.26
N ASN A 98 -9.89 -15.56 0.28
CA ASN A 98 -9.15 -16.33 -0.70
C ASN A 98 -9.74 -16.25 -2.13
N THR A 99 -10.99 -15.82 -2.27
CA THR A 99 -11.62 -15.59 -3.58
C THR A 99 -11.28 -14.22 -4.17
N LEU A 100 -10.80 -13.29 -3.34
CA LEU A 100 -10.43 -11.94 -3.78
C LEU A 100 -9.11 -11.97 -4.56
N LYS A 101 -9.02 -11.14 -5.59
CA LYS A 101 -7.79 -11.02 -6.38
C LYS A 101 -6.68 -10.32 -5.60
N ALA A 102 -7.05 -9.41 -4.70
CA ALA A 102 -6.10 -8.69 -3.86
C ALA A 102 -5.25 -9.64 -2.99
N THR A 103 -5.81 -10.75 -2.48
CA THR A 103 -5.06 -11.74 -1.71
C THR A 103 -3.99 -12.47 -2.52
N LYS A 104 -4.06 -12.45 -3.86
CA LYS A 104 -3.02 -13.00 -4.73
C LYS A 104 -1.74 -12.19 -4.75
N VAL A 105 -1.75 -11.01 -4.17
CA VAL A 105 -0.56 -10.17 -3.96
C VAL A 105 0.27 -10.70 -2.79
N ASP A 106 -0.37 -11.27 -1.76
CA ASP A 106 0.28 -11.77 -0.54
C ASP A 106 1.46 -12.73 -0.80
N PRO A 107 1.40 -13.69 -1.74
CA PRO A 107 2.53 -14.56 -2.02
C PRO A 107 3.77 -13.84 -2.50
N VAL A 108 3.63 -12.69 -3.18
CA VAL A 108 4.76 -11.89 -3.65
C VAL A 108 5.39 -11.15 -2.48
N ILE A 109 4.59 -10.42 -1.70
CA ILE A 109 5.10 -9.60 -0.59
C ILE A 109 5.59 -10.45 0.59
N SER A 110 5.08 -11.68 0.74
CA SER A 110 5.51 -12.64 1.76
C SER A 110 6.71 -13.48 1.31
N SER A 111 7.11 -13.39 0.05
CA SER A 111 8.27 -14.10 -0.47
C SER A 111 9.57 -13.51 0.09
N LYS A 112 10.57 -14.36 0.34
CA LYS A 112 11.93 -13.89 0.65
C LYS A 112 12.58 -13.21 -0.55
N ALA A 113 12.21 -13.65 -1.77
CA ALA A 113 12.70 -13.06 -3.01
C ALA A 113 11.54 -12.42 -3.77
N TYR A 114 11.65 -11.12 -4.03
CA TYR A 114 10.63 -10.36 -4.75
C TYR A 114 11.22 -9.22 -5.57
N THR A 115 10.43 -8.75 -6.53
CA THR A 115 10.65 -7.46 -7.23
C THR A 115 9.31 -6.79 -7.42
N ILE A 116 9.17 -5.57 -6.89
CA ILE A 116 7.96 -4.76 -6.95
C ILE A 116 8.32 -3.39 -7.49
N GLY A 117 7.62 -2.95 -8.53
CA GLY A 117 7.77 -1.63 -9.11
C GLY A 117 6.46 -0.86 -9.04
N VAL A 118 6.54 0.38 -8.59
CA VAL A 118 5.41 1.32 -8.49
C VAL A 118 5.78 2.66 -9.11
N THR A 119 4.84 3.28 -9.80
CA THR A 119 4.96 4.68 -10.24
C THR A 119 3.94 5.51 -9.49
N MET A 120 4.41 6.55 -8.83
CA MET A 120 3.60 7.59 -8.20
C MET A 120 3.53 8.79 -9.13
N THR A 121 2.34 9.39 -9.21
CA THR A 121 2.14 10.64 -9.95
C THR A 121 1.66 11.72 -8.99
N GLU A 122 2.36 12.84 -8.95
CA GLU A 122 2.01 14.02 -8.17
C GLU A 122 2.03 15.25 -9.08
N GLY A 123 0.85 15.79 -9.37
CA GLY A 123 0.71 16.83 -10.38
C GLY A 123 1.20 16.35 -11.76
N ASN A 124 2.26 16.98 -12.28
CA ASN A 124 2.90 16.61 -13.54
C ASN A 124 4.13 15.70 -13.36
N ASP A 125 4.54 15.47 -12.13
CA ASP A 125 5.74 14.72 -11.82
C ASP A 125 5.45 13.23 -11.61
N LYS A 126 6.36 12.39 -12.13
CA LYS A 126 6.30 10.94 -11.95
C LYS A 126 7.58 10.44 -11.31
N VAL A 127 7.41 9.71 -10.23
CA VAL A 127 8.49 9.00 -9.56
C VAL A 127 8.25 7.50 -9.72
N ASN A 128 9.20 6.80 -10.33
CA ASN A 128 9.16 5.35 -10.44
C ASN A 128 10.09 4.75 -9.39
N CYS A 129 9.52 3.93 -8.50
CA CYS A 129 10.25 3.21 -7.47
C CYS A 129 10.22 1.71 -7.77
N VAL A 130 11.37 1.05 -7.64
CA VAL A 130 11.47 -0.40 -7.74
C VAL A 130 12.23 -0.92 -6.52
N ILE A 131 11.64 -1.89 -5.84
CA ILE A 131 12.30 -2.62 -4.76
C ILE A 131 12.54 -4.07 -5.17
N SER A 132 13.69 -4.62 -4.80
CA SER A 132 14.00 -6.03 -5.03
C SER A 132 14.77 -6.60 -3.85
N SER A 133 14.49 -7.86 -3.51
CA SER A 133 15.19 -8.59 -2.46
C SER A 133 15.39 -10.04 -2.89
N ASP A 134 16.47 -10.66 -2.45
CA ASP A 134 16.68 -12.12 -2.52
C ASP A 134 16.68 -12.79 -1.13
N GLY A 135 16.35 -12.00 -0.10
CA GLY A 135 16.33 -12.40 1.30
C GLY A 135 17.66 -12.19 2.03
N SER A 136 18.73 -11.88 1.32
CA SER A 136 20.06 -11.55 1.89
C SER A 136 20.53 -10.16 1.46
N SER A 137 20.15 -9.73 0.28
CA SER A 137 20.46 -8.42 -0.29
C SER A 137 19.16 -7.69 -0.64
N ASN A 138 19.19 -6.37 -0.54
CA ASN A 138 18.05 -5.52 -0.86
C ASN A 138 18.49 -4.39 -1.79
N ALA A 139 17.66 -4.07 -2.76
CA ALA A 139 17.85 -2.90 -3.58
C ALA A 139 16.56 -2.07 -3.65
N THR A 140 16.72 -0.76 -3.56
CA THR A 140 15.67 0.23 -3.77
C THR A 140 16.14 1.21 -4.82
N SER A 141 15.46 1.24 -5.96
CA SER A 141 15.74 2.17 -7.04
C SER A 141 14.62 3.20 -7.12
N ALA A 142 14.99 4.46 -7.28
CA ALA A 142 14.04 5.53 -7.53
C ALA A 142 14.47 6.33 -8.77
N THR A 143 13.53 6.54 -9.69
CA THR A 143 13.76 7.27 -10.94
C THR A 143 12.84 8.47 -11.02
N TYR A 144 13.43 9.66 -11.17
CA TYR A 144 12.73 10.92 -11.39
C TYR A 144 13.39 11.69 -12.54
N MET A 145 12.58 12.21 -13.47
CA MET A 145 13.06 12.93 -14.67
C MET A 145 14.13 12.15 -15.48
N GLY A 146 14.02 10.80 -15.50
CA GLY A 146 14.98 9.95 -16.21
C GLY A 146 16.29 9.71 -15.46
N ILE A 147 16.49 10.23 -14.28
CA ILE A 147 17.65 9.99 -13.42
C ILE A 147 17.30 8.92 -12.40
N GLU A 148 17.98 7.77 -12.51
CA GLU A 148 17.88 6.68 -11.53
C GLU A 148 18.96 6.84 -10.47
N ILE A 149 18.54 6.65 -9.22
CA ILE A 149 19.42 6.44 -8.05
C ILE A 149 19.01 5.12 -7.44
N ARG A 150 20.00 4.26 -7.19
CA ARG A 150 19.78 2.95 -6.58
C ARG A 150 20.55 2.85 -5.28
N PHE A 151 19.87 2.39 -4.26
CA PHE A 151 20.45 1.98 -2.98
C PHE A 151 20.51 0.46 -2.96
N LEU A 152 21.68 -0.08 -2.62
CA LEU A 152 21.93 -1.51 -2.56
C LEU A 152 22.51 -1.86 -1.19
N GLU A 153 21.87 -2.78 -0.50
CA GLU A 153 22.35 -3.41 0.72
C GLU A 153 22.80 -4.81 0.38
N LYS A 154 24.08 -5.09 0.56
CA LYS A 154 24.68 -6.37 0.22
C LYS A 154 25.91 -6.66 1.08
N ASP A 155 26.02 -7.91 1.58
CA ASP A 155 27.16 -8.38 2.38
C ASP A 155 27.45 -7.47 3.59
N GLY A 156 26.40 -6.96 4.24
CA GLY A 156 26.49 -6.08 5.40
C GLY A 156 26.97 -4.66 5.10
N LYS A 157 27.01 -4.27 3.84
CA LYS A 157 27.38 -2.93 3.37
C LYS A 157 26.24 -2.30 2.58
N SER A 158 26.22 -0.97 2.57
CA SER A 158 25.29 -0.17 1.80
C SER A 158 25.99 0.66 0.73
N TYR A 159 25.39 0.72 -0.43
CA TYR A 159 25.93 1.40 -1.59
C TYR A 159 24.89 2.30 -2.24
N ILE A 160 25.36 3.42 -2.78
CA ILE A 160 24.59 4.25 -3.69
C ILE A 160 25.17 4.08 -5.08
N LEU A 161 24.30 3.75 -6.04
CA LEU A 161 24.65 3.62 -7.44
C LEU A 161 23.94 4.70 -8.26
N VAL A 162 24.64 5.30 -9.19
CA VAL A 162 24.11 6.25 -10.17
C VAL A 162 24.32 5.68 -11.56
N PRO A 163 23.37 4.89 -12.12
CA PRO A 163 23.52 4.18 -13.36
C PRO A 163 23.93 5.07 -14.55
N MET A 164 23.33 6.26 -14.65
CA MET A 164 23.66 7.23 -15.70
C MET A 164 25.15 7.60 -15.74
N LEU A 165 25.82 7.60 -14.59
CA LEU A 165 27.25 7.95 -14.47
C LEU A 165 28.15 6.70 -14.49
N ALA A 166 27.57 5.50 -14.42
CA ALA A 166 28.28 4.25 -14.17
C ALA A 166 29.21 4.35 -12.94
N LYS A 167 28.70 4.95 -11.84
CA LYS A 167 29.43 5.21 -10.59
C LYS A 167 28.67 4.69 -9.39
N TYR A 168 29.44 4.40 -8.32
CA TYR A 168 28.90 4.05 -7.02
C TYR A 168 29.79 4.54 -5.89
N CYS A 169 29.23 4.64 -4.68
CA CYS A 169 29.99 4.85 -3.44
C CYS A 169 29.44 3.94 -2.33
N GLU A 170 30.24 3.66 -1.33
CA GLU A 170 29.79 3.07 -0.06
C GLU A 170 29.18 4.16 0.82
N THR A 171 28.12 3.86 1.54
CA THR A 171 27.42 4.79 2.44
C THR A 171 26.93 4.04 3.67
N GLU A 172 26.58 4.76 4.71
CA GLU A 172 25.71 4.22 5.76
C GLU A 172 24.32 4.06 5.19
N SER A 173 23.60 2.99 5.59
CA SER A 173 22.25 2.77 5.06
C SER A 173 21.35 3.94 5.46
N PRO A 174 20.77 4.69 4.52
CA PRO A 174 19.85 5.75 4.88
C PRO A 174 18.58 5.13 5.46
N GLU A 175 18.31 5.38 6.73
CA GLU A 175 17.11 4.90 7.44
C GLU A 175 15.83 5.12 6.62
N MET A 176 15.76 6.26 5.96
CA MET A 176 14.66 6.64 5.05
C MET A 176 14.45 5.66 3.88
N ILE A 177 15.51 4.98 3.39
CA ILE A 177 15.37 4.01 2.28
C ILE A 177 14.76 2.71 2.78
N GLU A 178 15.10 2.30 3.99
CA GLU A 178 14.44 1.16 4.64
C GLU A 178 12.97 1.49 4.92
N GLU A 179 12.68 2.69 5.40
CA GLU A 179 11.31 3.18 5.57
C GLU A 179 10.53 3.17 4.24
N LEU A 180 11.10 3.70 3.15
CA LEU A 180 10.45 3.70 1.84
C LEU A 180 10.15 2.27 1.36
N ARG A 181 11.11 1.34 1.51
CA ARG A 181 10.91 -0.07 1.17
C ARG A 181 9.79 -0.68 2.00
N GLY A 182 9.82 -0.44 3.32
CA GLY A 182 8.78 -0.88 4.25
C GLY A 182 7.40 -0.36 3.86
N LEU A 183 7.29 0.92 3.55
CA LEU A 183 6.04 1.57 3.12
C LEU A 183 5.52 0.97 1.80
N ILE A 184 6.40 0.73 0.82
CA ILE A 184 6.00 0.08 -0.44
C ILE A 184 5.45 -1.33 -0.18
N LEU A 185 6.02 -2.10 0.72
CA LEU A 185 5.49 -3.41 1.09
C LEU A 185 4.17 -3.29 1.86
N GLU A 186 4.06 -2.29 2.73
CA GLU A 186 2.89 -2.08 3.58
C GLU A 186 1.62 -1.76 2.78
N ILE A 187 1.72 -0.97 1.70
CA ILE A 187 0.55 -0.62 0.85
C ILE A 187 -0.09 -1.85 0.17
N PHE A 188 0.65 -2.94 0.06
CA PHE A 188 0.14 -4.18 -0.51
C PHE A 188 -0.43 -5.14 0.54
N LYS A 189 -0.23 -4.87 1.83
CA LYS A 189 -0.88 -5.65 2.89
C LYS A 189 -2.36 -5.30 2.93
N ILE A 190 -3.20 -6.32 2.76
CA ILE A 190 -4.65 -6.14 2.80
C ILE A 190 -5.07 -6.06 4.25
N ASP A 191 -5.14 -4.84 4.76
CA ASP A 191 -5.61 -4.54 6.10
C ASP A 191 -6.87 -3.68 6.00
N GLY A 192 -8.01 -4.25 6.41
CA GLY A 192 -9.27 -3.55 6.32
C GLY A 192 -10.48 -4.45 6.12
N VAL A 193 -11.64 -3.79 6.09
CA VAL A 193 -12.95 -4.42 5.84
C VAL A 193 -13.19 -4.44 4.34
N TYR A 194 -13.36 -5.63 3.77
CA TYR A 194 -13.77 -5.74 2.37
C TYR A 194 -15.15 -5.12 2.16
N GLY A 195 -15.26 -4.22 1.22
CA GLY A 195 -16.50 -3.54 0.86
C GLY A 195 -17.20 -4.21 -0.30
N ALA A 196 -16.60 -4.14 -1.48
CA ALA A 196 -17.21 -4.66 -2.70
C ALA A 196 -16.17 -4.91 -3.79
N THR A 197 -16.55 -5.74 -4.77
CA THR A 197 -15.92 -5.80 -6.08
C THR A 197 -16.83 -5.14 -7.12
N THR A 198 -16.32 -4.12 -7.79
CA THR A 198 -17.03 -3.38 -8.84
C THR A 198 -16.31 -3.51 -10.18
N GLN A 199 -17.00 -3.17 -11.28
CA GLN A 199 -16.39 -3.00 -12.59
C GLN A 199 -16.29 -1.51 -12.88
N GLU A 200 -15.06 -1.01 -13.02
CA GLU A 200 -14.80 0.40 -13.25
C GLU A 200 -14.14 0.63 -14.61
N LYS A 201 -14.69 1.54 -15.40
CA LYS A 201 -14.15 1.93 -16.70
C LYS A 201 -13.20 3.11 -16.53
N VAL A 202 -11.91 2.89 -16.85
CA VAL A 202 -10.89 3.94 -16.88
C VAL A 202 -10.35 4.05 -18.31
N GLY A 203 -10.66 5.13 -18.97
CA GLY A 203 -10.38 5.29 -20.40
C GLY A 203 -11.16 4.25 -21.23
N THR A 204 -10.44 3.45 -22.02
CA THR A 204 -11.02 2.38 -22.85
C THR A 204 -11.04 1.02 -22.17
N LYS A 205 -10.46 0.88 -20.98
CA LYS A 205 -10.31 -0.40 -20.27
C LYS A 205 -11.31 -0.51 -19.13
N THR A 206 -11.80 -1.73 -18.88
CA THR A 206 -12.64 -2.05 -17.72
C THR A 206 -11.83 -2.85 -16.72
N TYR A 207 -11.75 -2.35 -15.50
CA TYR A 207 -11.02 -2.96 -14.39
C TYR A 207 -11.98 -3.60 -13.41
N SER A 208 -11.59 -4.74 -12.83
CA SER A 208 -12.21 -5.24 -11.62
C SER A 208 -11.58 -4.49 -10.44
N CYS A 209 -12.38 -3.74 -9.70
CA CYS A 209 -11.93 -2.94 -8.56
C CYS A 209 -12.41 -3.58 -7.27
N GLU A 210 -11.49 -3.94 -6.39
CA GLU A 210 -11.77 -4.45 -5.04
C GLU A 210 -11.48 -3.35 -4.03
N THR A 211 -12.52 -2.95 -3.26
CA THR A 211 -12.45 -1.86 -2.29
C THR A 211 -12.38 -2.41 -0.87
N PHE A 212 -11.44 -1.88 -0.09
CA PHE A 212 -11.28 -2.16 1.33
C PHE A 212 -11.35 -0.85 2.11
N TYR A 213 -12.09 -0.86 3.23
CA TYR A 213 -12.18 0.26 4.16
C TYR A 213 -11.16 0.06 5.27
N THR A 214 -10.25 1.01 5.44
CA THR A 214 -9.22 1.01 6.48
C THR A 214 -9.63 1.84 7.68
N SER A 215 -10.57 2.79 7.48
CA SER A 215 -11.25 3.55 8.52
C SER A 215 -12.63 4.00 8.01
N SER A 216 -13.39 4.72 8.82
CA SER A 216 -14.71 5.25 8.42
C SER A 216 -14.70 6.05 7.13
N ASP A 217 -13.58 6.71 6.83
CA ASP A 217 -13.46 7.68 5.74
C ASP A 217 -12.25 7.42 4.83
N SER A 218 -11.55 6.28 5.03
CA SER A 218 -10.34 5.94 4.26
C SER A 218 -10.52 4.61 3.54
N THR A 219 -10.03 4.52 2.30
CA THR A 219 -10.15 3.31 1.47
C THR A 219 -8.85 2.98 0.76
N ILE A 220 -8.67 1.68 0.50
CA ILE A 220 -7.71 1.17 -0.47
C ILE A 220 -8.49 0.43 -1.56
N GLN A 221 -8.22 0.77 -2.81
CA GLN A 221 -8.84 0.19 -3.99
C GLN A 221 -7.78 -0.47 -4.86
N TYR A 222 -7.98 -1.75 -5.17
CA TYR A 222 -7.09 -2.56 -6.01
C TYR A 222 -7.74 -2.76 -7.38
N TYR A 223 -7.12 -2.23 -8.44
CA TYR A 223 -7.61 -2.29 -9.80
C TYR A 223 -6.90 -3.39 -10.59
N PHE A 224 -7.66 -4.40 -11.00
CA PHE A 224 -7.17 -5.55 -11.76
C PHE A 224 -7.62 -5.50 -13.21
N LEU A 225 -6.68 -5.72 -14.13
CA LEU A 225 -6.95 -5.96 -15.53
C LEU A 225 -6.43 -7.37 -15.89
N SER A 226 -7.31 -8.24 -16.42
CA SER A 226 -6.97 -9.63 -16.74
C SER A 226 -6.29 -10.39 -15.58
N ASN A 227 -6.78 -10.17 -14.35
CA ASN A 227 -6.26 -10.74 -13.09
C ASN A 227 -4.87 -10.23 -12.64
N GLU A 228 -4.29 -9.26 -13.32
CA GLU A 228 -3.07 -8.60 -12.87
C GLU A 228 -3.42 -7.28 -12.17
N LEU A 229 -2.83 -7.03 -11.01
CA LEU A 229 -2.92 -5.74 -10.33
C LEU A 229 -2.20 -4.70 -11.17
N LYS A 230 -2.91 -3.64 -11.56
CA LYS A 230 -2.38 -2.56 -12.39
C LYS A 230 -2.27 -1.24 -11.64
N THR A 231 -3.21 -0.98 -10.74
CA THR A 231 -3.25 0.28 -10.00
C THR A 231 -3.77 0.02 -8.61
N LEU A 232 -3.21 0.71 -7.65
CA LEU A 232 -3.69 0.82 -6.28
C LEU A 232 -4.01 2.28 -6.03
N LYS A 233 -5.19 2.55 -5.48
CA LYS A 233 -5.62 3.90 -5.10
C LYS A 233 -5.93 3.92 -3.62
N MET A 234 -5.27 4.80 -2.89
CA MET A 234 -5.54 5.08 -1.48
C MET A 234 -6.28 6.40 -1.36
N THR A 235 -7.33 6.43 -0.55
CA THR A 235 -8.08 7.68 -0.26
C THR A 235 -8.11 7.85 1.25
N ASN A 236 -7.68 9.02 1.74
CA ASN A 236 -7.69 9.35 3.16
C ASN A 236 -9.02 9.95 3.60
N GLY A 237 -9.21 10.16 4.91
CA GLY A 237 -10.42 10.71 5.50
C GLY A 237 -10.77 12.15 5.07
N LYS A 238 -9.87 12.85 4.37
CA LYS A 238 -10.14 14.16 3.77
C LYS A 238 -10.62 14.05 2.32
N GLY A 239 -10.71 12.83 1.77
CA GLY A 239 -11.06 12.59 0.36
C GLY A 239 -9.89 12.81 -0.61
N GLU A 240 -8.68 13.06 -0.12
CA GLU A 240 -7.49 13.14 -0.95
C GLU A 240 -7.08 11.74 -1.38
N SER A 241 -6.70 11.58 -2.64
CA SER A 241 -6.33 10.26 -3.17
C SER A 241 -4.93 10.26 -3.72
N GLN A 242 -4.18 9.19 -3.41
CA GLN A 242 -2.90 8.86 -4.02
C GLN A 242 -3.06 7.61 -4.89
N VAL A 243 -2.50 7.66 -6.09
CA VAL A 243 -2.55 6.57 -7.07
C VAL A 243 -1.16 6.02 -7.29
N PHE A 244 -1.06 4.70 -7.28
CA PHE A 244 0.17 3.93 -7.52
C PHE A 244 -0.06 3.01 -8.72
N ASP A 245 0.60 3.29 -9.82
CA ASP A 245 0.59 2.39 -10.96
C ASP A 245 1.62 1.27 -10.76
N ILE A 246 1.19 0.04 -10.86
CA ILE A 246 2.03 -1.14 -10.65
C ILE A 246 2.72 -1.48 -11.96
N THR A 247 4.04 -1.28 -12.01
CA THR A 247 4.85 -1.52 -13.20
C THR A 247 5.36 -2.95 -13.28
N GLN A 248 5.63 -3.57 -12.12
CA GLN A 248 5.96 -4.99 -12.01
C GLN A 248 5.66 -5.52 -10.61
N MET A 249 5.38 -6.83 -10.53
CA MET A 249 5.17 -7.56 -9.29
C MET A 249 5.56 -9.02 -9.51
N LYS A 250 6.65 -9.47 -8.91
CA LYS A 250 7.22 -10.80 -9.12
C LYS A 250 7.69 -11.39 -7.79
N ALA A 251 7.41 -12.67 -7.56
CA ALA A 251 7.97 -13.47 -6.45
C ALA A 251 9.38 -13.99 -6.82
N SER A 252 10.22 -13.11 -7.32
CA SER A 252 11.62 -13.39 -7.65
C SER A 252 12.44 -12.11 -7.60
N ALA A 253 13.69 -12.21 -7.20
CA ALA A 253 14.61 -11.09 -7.18
C ALA A 253 15.06 -10.69 -8.61
N ASP A 254 15.36 -9.42 -8.77
CA ASP A 254 16.08 -8.90 -9.94
C ASP A 254 17.58 -8.86 -9.65
N SER A 255 18.29 -9.85 -10.16
CA SER A 255 19.74 -9.98 -9.93
C SER A 255 20.56 -8.79 -10.46
N ALA A 256 20.05 -8.08 -11.46
CA ALA A 256 20.72 -6.89 -11.98
C ALA A 256 20.61 -5.71 -10.98
N MET A 257 19.54 -5.65 -10.21
CA MET A 257 19.40 -4.66 -9.14
C MET A 257 20.29 -4.98 -7.93
N LEU A 258 20.49 -6.26 -7.61
CA LEU A 258 21.20 -6.75 -6.42
C LEU A 258 22.72 -6.87 -6.62
N ASN A 259 23.26 -6.27 -7.66
CA ASN A 259 24.69 -6.29 -7.93
C ASN A 259 25.20 -4.93 -8.41
N ILE A 260 26.46 -4.63 -8.09
CA ILE A 260 27.19 -3.51 -8.66
C ILE A 260 27.75 -4.01 -10.01
N PRO A 261 27.37 -3.42 -11.16
CA PRO A 261 27.91 -3.83 -12.44
C PRO A 261 29.42 -3.65 -12.50
N SER A 262 30.15 -4.60 -13.08
CA SER A 262 31.62 -4.61 -13.10
C SER A 262 32.28 -3.39 -13.78
N HIS A 263 31.54 -2.70 -14.64
CA HIS A 263 32.00 -1.49 -15.32
C HIS A 263 31.80 -0.21 -14.50
N TYR A 264 31.13 -0.26 -13.35
CA TYR A 264 30.95 0.91 -12.48
C TYR A 264 32.25 1.22 -11.76
N LYS A 265 32.51 2.52 -11.57
CA LYS A 265 33.68 3.03 -10.85
C LYS A 265 33.28 3.56 -9.51
N TYR A 266 34.09 3.27 -8.50
CA TYR A 266 33.95 3.88 -7.19
C TYR A 266 34.24 5.38 -7.27
N ASP A 267 33.40 6.20 -6.61
CA ASP A 267 33.55 7.65 -6.58
C ASP A 267 33.07 8.23 -5.24
N GLU A 268 34.03 8.57 -4.38
CA GLU A 268 33.78 9.17 -3.07
C GLU A 268 33.00 10.50 -3.13
N SER A 269 33.11 11.24 -4.25
CA SER A 269 32.41 12.51 -4.41
C SER A 269 30.89 12.35 -4.43
N LEU A 270 30.39 11.17 -4.79
CA LEU A 270 28.96 10.85 -4.72
C LEU A 270 28.47 10.87 -3.27
N LYS A 271 29.24 10.30 -2.34
CA LYS A 271 28.90 10.29 -0.90
C LYS A 271 28.66 11.69 -0.37
N ASN A 272 29.64 12.58 -0.55
CA ASN A 272 29.56 13.98 -0.12
C ASN A 272 28.35 14.70 -0.73
N MET A 273 28.02 14.39 -1.98
CA MET A 273 26.86 15.00 -2.66
C MET A 273 25.53 14.53 -2.07
N PHE A 274 25.43 13.26 -1.63
CA PHE A 274 24.23 12.71 -1.00
C PHE A 274 24.07 13.25 0.43
N GLU A 275 25.13 13.28 1.23
CA GLU A 275 25.13 13.83 2.58
C GLU A 275 24.67 15.30 2.58
N GLN A 276 25.20 16.13 1.70
CA GLN A 276 24.77 17.54 1.54
C GLN A 276 23.30 17.68 1.09
N ALA A 277 22.77 16.71 0.34
CA ALA A 277 21.38 16.74 -0.08
C ALA A 277 20.43 16.32 1.05
N GLN A 278 20.88 15.43 1.93
CA GLN A 278 20.14 15.01 3.13
C GLN A 278 20.02 16.18 4.12
N ASP A 279 21.12 16.87 4.42
CA ASP A 279 21.11 18.08 5.26
C ASP A 279 20.13 19.14 4.73
N TYR A 280 20.05 19.30 3.40
CA TYR A 280 19.14 20.25 2.77
C TYR A 280 17.67 19.87 2.96
N SER A 281 17.33 18.56 2.97
CA SER A 281 15.95 18.09 3.16
C SER A 281 15.49 18.20 4.61
N GLU A 282 16.39 18.05 5.58
CA GLU A 282 16.09 18.22 7.01
C GLU A 282 15.88 19.68 7.39
N GLY A 283 16.47 20.61 6.65
CA GLY A 283 16.29 22.07 6.83
C GLY A 283 14.98 22.62 6.24
N ILE A 284 14.19 21.79 5.54
CA ILE A 284 12.89 22.17 4.98
C ILE A 284 11.71 21.75 5.91
N LYS A 285 12.01 21.03 6.99
CA LYS A 285 11.05 20.74 8.07
C LYS A 285 10.95 21.96 9.00
#